data_8d999eb209a6f2273e7f390f59164863
#
_entry.id   8d999eb209a6f2273e7f390f59164863
#
_cell.length_a   1.000
_cell.length_b   1.000
_cell.length_c   1.000
_cell.angle_alpha   90.00
_cell.angle_beta   90.00
_cell.angle_gamma   90.00
#
_symmetry.space_group_name_H-M   'P 1'
#
loop_
_entity.id
_entity.type
_entity.pdbx_description
1 polymer ?
#
loop_
_entity_poly.entity_id
_entity_poly.type
_entity_poly.pdbx_seq_one_letter_code
_entity_poly.pdbx_strand_id
1 'polypeptide(L)'
;MKGIVIAAGKGSRLGRFTITTPKPLVKVQEKCFFDNTVENLRALGVNEIATVVGYKKNQFKVFKDITFFENNDWENNNILQSLFYARDFMDDDLIIVYGDIWFEEKSFRNIYTSTGDFVIAVDKDWEDYYQGRTDHPISEAENVIYDDNLHAIQIGKHISPSEGGKQCIGEFMGLIKISRNIIKDIVSEFENIESDIRSTDS
;
A
#
# COMPACT_ATOMS: atom_id res chain seq x y z
N MET A 1 -2.64 10.42 -14.43
CA MET A 1 -2.63 9.50 -13.24
C MET A 1 -1.34 8.73 -13.22
N LYS A 2 -0.70 8.64 -12.08
CA LYS A 2 0.58 7.97 -11.87
C LYS A 2 0.41 6.79 -10.88
N GLY A 3 1.34 5.84 -10.93
CA GLY A 3 1.37 4.70 -10.00
C GLY A 3 2.57 4.79 -9.06
N ILE A 4 2.38 4.50 -7.76
CA ILE A 4 3.48 4.36 -6.80
C ILE A 4 3.39 2.97 -6.15
N VAL A 5 4.46 2.19 -6.26
CA VAL A 5 4.58 0.88 -5.61
C VAL A 5 5.50 0.98 -4.41
N ILE A 6 5.02 0.64 -3.21
CA ILE A 6 5.83 0.63 -1.99
C ILE A 6 6.46 -0.76 -1.85
N ALA A 7 7.77 -0.85 -2.03
CA ALA A 7 8.52 -2.11 -2.12
C ALA A 7 9.83 -2.09 -1.30
N ALA A 8 9.92 -1.23 -0.28
CA ALA A 8 11.16 -1.01 0.46
C ALA A 8 11.46 -2.10 1.50
N GLY A 9 10.44 -2.75 2.06
CA GLY A 9 10.56 -3.70 3.15
C GLY A 9 11.17 -5.05 2.77
N LYS A 10 11.74 -5.73 3.77
CA LYS A 10 12.33 -7.07 3.63
C LYS A 10 11.30 -8.19 3.46
N GLY A 11 10.13 -8.07 4.12
CA GLY A 11 9.13 -9.13 4.14
C GLY A 11 9.57 -10.35 4.94
N SER A 12 10.16 -10.14 6.11
CA SER A 12 10.83 -11.15 6.97
C SER A 12 9.95 -12.36 7.34
N ARG A 13 8.62 -12.17 7.39
CA ARG A 13 7.65 -13.26 7.65
C ARG A 13 7.68 -14.41 6.63
N LEU A 14 8.14 -14.17 5.40
CA LEU A 14 8.34 -15.23 4.41
C LEU A 14 9.63 -16.06 4.64
N GLY A 15 10.38 -15.80 5.72
CA GLY A 15 11.53 -16.60 6.15
C GLY A 15 12.57 -16.75 5.03
N ARG A 16 12.86 -18.01 4.66
CA ARG A 16 13.90 -18.34 3.68
C ARG A 16 13.72 -17.70 2.30
N PHE A 17 12.50 -17.40 1.90
CA PHE A 17 12.21 -16.82 0.58
C PHE A 17 12.69 -15.39 0.44
N THR A 18 12.81 -14.66 1.55
CA THR A 18 13.22 -13.25 1.55
C THR A 18 14.64 -13.00 2.09
N ILE A 19 15.43 -14.06 2.33
CA ILE A 19 16.85 -13.90 2.69
C ILE A 19 17.64 -13.24 1.56
N THR A 20 17.39 -13.66 0.32
CA THR A 20 18.13 -13.22 -0.86
C THR A 20 17.32 -12.34 -1.81
N THR A 21 16.00 -12.33 -1.69
CA THR A 21 15.08 -11.68 -2.63
C THR A 21 14.06 -10.84 -1.84
N PRO A 22 13.83 -9.55 -2.17
CA PRO A 22 12.76 -8.77 -1.53
C PRO A 22 11.41 -9.40 -1.81
N LYS A 23 10.47 -9.32 -0.86
CA LYS A 23 9.14 -9.95 -0.97
C LYS A 23 8.44 -9.62 -2.30
N PRO A 24 8.43 -8.36 -2.80
CA PRO A 24 7.79 -8.04 -4.07
C PRO A 24 8.34 -8.80 -5.27
N LEU A 25 9.59 -9.26 -5.21
CA LEU A 25 10.24 -10.02 -6.29
C LEU A 25 10.19 -11.55 -6.09
N VAL A 26 9.55 -12.03 -5.02
CA VAL A 26 9.30 -13.46 -4.84
C VAL A 26 8.30 -13.93 -5.90
N LYS A 27 8.65 -15.00 -6.60
CA LYS A 27 7.81 -15.56 -7.65
C LYS A 27 6.69 -16.42 -7.08
N VAL A 28 5.50 -16.21 -7.64
CA VAL A 28 4.35 -17.09 -7.52
C VAL A 28 4.12 -17.66 -8.92
N GLN A 29 4.49 -18.91 -9.14
CA GLN A 29 4.60 -19.53 -10.46
C GLN A 29 5.62 -18.78 -11.35
N GLU A 30 5.20 -18.24 -12.49
CA GLU A 30 6.06 -17.57 -13.47
C GLU A 30 6.34 -16.09 -13.16
N LYS A 31 5.48 -15.42 -12.37
CA LYS A 31 5.51 -13.98 -12.11
C LYS A 31 5.80 -13.67 -10.64
N CYS A 32 6.42 -12.54 -10.37
CA CYS A 32 6.50 -12.01 -9.00
C CYS A 32 5.34 -11.05 -8.69
N PHE A 33 5.19 -10.68 -7.43
CA PHE A 33 4.16 -9.71 -7.01
C PHE A 33 4.32 -8.38 -7.75
N PHE A 34 5.56 -7.95 -7.95
CA PHE A 34 5.85 -6.69 -8.63
C PHE A 34 5.44 -6.73 -10.11
N ASP A 35 5.67 -7.86 -10.82
CA ASP A 35 5.21 -8.04 -12.21
C ASP A 35 3.68 -7.88 -12.28
N ASN A 36 2.95 -8.57 -11.37
CA ASN A 36 1.49 -8.48 -11.30
C ASN A 36 1.02 -7.03 -11.12
N THR A 37 1.63 -6.30 -10.19
CA THR A 37 1.28 -4.90 -9.90
C THR A 37 1.53 -3.99 -11.11
N VAL A 38 2.71 -4.08 -11.73
CA VAL A 38 3.08 -3.24 -12.88
C VAL A 38 2.19 -3.53 -14.09
N GLU A 39 1.90 -4.82 -14.37
CA GLU A 39 1.00 -5.21 -15.44
C GLU A 39 -0.42 -4.66 -15.25
N ASN A 40 -0.97 -4.77 -14.04
CA ASN A 40 -2.30 -4.24 -13.72
C ASN A 40 -2.36 -2.70 -13.87
N LEU A 41 -1.34 -1.98 -13.40
CA LEU A 41 -1.27 -0.52 -13.59
C LEU A 41 -1.23 -0.16 -15.08
N ARG A 42 -0.39 -0.82 -15.86
CA ARG A 42 -0.27 -0.59 -17.31
C ARG A 42 -1.54 -0.94 -18.08
N ALA A 43 -2.24 -1.99 -17.67
CA ALA A 43 -3.53 -2.37 -18.27
C ALA A 43 -4.62 -1.29 -18.08
N LEU A 44 -4.49 -0.43 -17.07
CA LEU A 44 -5.34 0.75 -16.86
C LEU A 44 -4.84 2.01 -17.57
N GLY A 45 -3.75 1.93 -18.34
CA GLY A 45 -3.12 3.09 -18.98
C GLY A 45 -2.25 3.93 -18.05
N VAL A 46 -1.96 3.46 -16.84
CA VAL A 46 -1.03 4.11 -15.90
C VAL A 46 0.39 3.73 -16.30
N ASN A 47 1.04 4.59 -17.07
CA ASN A 47 2.37 4.32 -17.65
C ASN A 47 3.51 4.98 -16.87
N GLU A 48 3.23 6.08 -16.15
CA GLU A 48 4.17 6.68 -15.23
C GLU A 48 4.12 5.96 -13.88
N ILE A 49 5.12 5.12 -13.63
CA ILE A 49 5.18 4.29 -12.43
C ILE A 49 6.47 4.59 -11.67
N ALA A 50 6.34 4.88 -10.39
CA ALA A 50 7.44 4.97 -9.45
C ALA A 50 7.41 3.79 -8.47
N THR A 51 8.58 3.45 -7.94
CA THR A 51 8.70 2.42 -6.91
C THR A 51 9.64 2.89 -5.82
N VAL A 52 9.18 2.81 -4.57
CA VAL A 52 10.05 3.03 -3.42
C VAL A 52 10.70 1.72 -3.04
N VAL A 53 12.03 1.69 -3.12
CA VAL A 53 12.85 0.49 -2.88
C VAL A 53 13.79 0.70 -1.70
N GLY A 54 14.10 -0.37 -0.97
CA GLY A 54 15.01 -0.35 0.17
C GLY A 54 15.84 -1.62 0.23
N TYR A 55 15.32 -2.65 0.92
CA TYR A 55 15.97 -3.94 1.00
C TYR A 55 16.30 -4.50 -0.37
N LYS A 56 17.58 -4.80 -0.60
CA LYS A 56 18.11 -5.35 -1.87
C LYS A 56 17.65 -4.60 -3.12
N LYS A 57 17.55 -3.29 -3.03
CA LYS A 57 17.08 -2.36 -4.08
C LYS A 57 17.69 -2.61 -5.47
N ASN A 58 18.93 -3.08 -5.55
CA ASN A 58 19.60 -3.34 -6.83
C ASN A 58 18.91 -4.42 -7.68
N GLN A 59 18.10 -5.29 -7.08
CA GLN A 59 17.39 -6.34 -7.82
C GLN A 59 16.23 -5.79 -8.66
N PHE A 60 15.71 -4.60 -8.31
CA PHE A 60 14.66 -3.93 -9.07
C PHE A 60 15.16 -3.29 -10.37
N LYS A 61 16.48 -3.12 -10.55
CA LYS A 61 17.08 -2.47 -11.74
C LYS A 61 16.84 -3.22 -13.05
N VAL A 62 16.34 -4.45 -13.01
CA VAL A 62 15.95 -5.23 -14.20
C VAL A 62 14.69 -4.69 -14.86
N PHE A 63 13.84 -4.01 -14.09
CA PHE A 63 12.61 -3.40 -14.59
C PHE A 63 12.93 -2.08 -15.29
N LYS A 64 12.47 -1.96 -16.53
CA LYS A 64 12.65 -0.75 -17.35
C LYS A 64 11.42 0.14 -17.24
N ASP A 65 11.60 1.42 -17.52
CA ASP A 65 10.52 2.42 -17.52
C ASP A 65 9.82 2.55 -16.17
N ILE A 66 10.58 2.39 -15.08
CA ILE A 66 10.16 2.61 -13.69
C ILE A 66 11.09 3.64 -13.06
N THR A 67 10.51 4.64 -12.39
CA THR A 67 11.27 5.59 -11.58
C THR A 67 11.51 5.00 -10.19
N PHE A 68 12.76 4.98 -9.72
CA PHE A 68 13.10 4.41 -8.41
C PHE A 68 13.44 5.51 -7.40
N PHE A 69 12.78 5.45 -6.24
CA PHE A 69 13.10 6.24 -5.05
C PHE A 69 13.71 5.32 -3.99
N GLU A 70 14.88 5.67 -3.49
CA GLU A 70 15.62 4.82 -2.57
C GLU A 70 15.32 5.21 -1.12
N ASN A 71 14.64 4.36 -0.38
CA ASN A 71 14.51 4.46 1.06
C ASN A 71 15.73 3.79 1.72
N ASN A 72 16.69 4.59 2.14
CA ASN A 72 17.90 4.08 2.78
C ASN A 72 17.69 3.75 4.28
N ASP A 73 16.59 4.18 4.85
CA ASP A 73 16.23 3.94 6.26
C ASP A 73 15.07 2.93 6.42
N TRP A 74 14.91 2.05 5.44
CA TRP A 74 13.79 1.09 5.35
C TRP A 74 13.67 0.15 6.56
N GLU A 75 14.73 -0.04 7.35
CA GLU A 75 14.72 -0.88 8.57
C GLU A 75 14.04 -0.18 9.76
N ASN A 76 14.07 1.14 9.81
CA ASN A 76 13.67 1.94 10.97
C ASN A 76 12.40 2.77 10.72
N ASN A 77 11.83 2.72 9.52
CA ASN A 77 10.65 3.49 9.18
C ASN A 77 9.46 2.63 8.78
N ASN A 78 8.28 3.24 8.74
CA ASN A 78 7.03 2.60 8.38
C ASN A 78 6.67 2.78 6.90
N ILE A 79 5.53 2.21 6.49
CA ILE A 79 5.03 2.27 5.11
C ILE A 79 4.74 3.71 4.68
N LEU A 80 4.14 4.54 5.55
CA LEU A 80 3.83 5.93 5.25
C LEU A 80 5.11 6.73 5.00
N GLN A 81 6.09 6.62 5.89
CA GLN A 81 7.41 7.24 5.70
C GLN A 81 8.08 6.74 4.41
N SER A 82 7.97 5.44 4.11
CA SER A 82 8.47 4.90 2.84
C SER A 82 7.79 5.57 1.63
N LEU A 83 6.47 5.75 1.64
CA LEU A 83 5.73 6.41 0.56
C LEU A 83 6.30 7.80 0.26
N PHE A 84 6.60 8.58 1.30
CA PHE A 84 7.05 9.96 1.14
C PHE A 84 8.48 10.13 0.62
N TYR A 85 9.25 9.07 0.45
CA TYR A 85 10.47 9.13 -0.38
C TYR A 85 10.16 9.45 -1.85
N ALA A 86 8.93 9.14 -2.31
CA ALA A 86 8.46 9.45 -3.65
C ALA A 86 7.59 10.74 -3.72
N ARG A 87 7.62 11.63 -2.71
CA ARG A 87 6.77 12.83 -2.67
C ARG A 87 6.92 13.74 -3.88
N ASP A 88 8.12 13.87 -4.44
CA ASP A 88 8.37 14.68 -5.63
C ASP A 88 7.70 14.12 -6.90
N PHE A 89 7.23 12.88 -6.86
CA PHE A 89 6.49 12.23 -7.94
C PHE A 89 4.97 12.42 -7.80
N MET A 90 4.50 12.93 -6.64
CA MET A 90 3.08 13.08 -6.31
C MET A 90 2.50 14.40 -6.83
N ASP A 91 2.36 14.56 -8.14
CA ASP A 91 1.89 15.78 -8.79
C ASP A 91 0.64 15.59 -9.67
N ASP A 92 0.09 14.38 -9.70
CA ASP A 92 -1.11 13.97 -10.46
C ASP A 92 -1.97 13.00 -9.63
N ASP A 93 -3.15 12.60 -10.14
CA ASP A 93 -3.92 11.50 -9.55
C ASP A 93 -3.03 10.28 -9.35
N LEU A 94 -3.13 9.62 -8.21
CA LEU A 94 -2.26 8.51 -7.82
C LEU A 94 -3.03 7.21 -7.61
N ILE A 95 -2.43 6.10 -8.01
CA ILE A 95 -2.71 4.77 -7.47
C ILE A 95 -1.47 4.31 -6.70
N ILE A 96 -1.63 4.08 -5.40
CA ILE A 96 -0.59 3.62 -4.50
C ILE A 96 -0.85 2.15 -4.18
N VAL A 97 0.18 1.31 -4.28
CA VAL A 97 0.08 -0.13 -4.12
C VAL A 97 1.16 -0.65 -3.18
N TYR A 98 0.77 -1.48 -2.22
CA TYR A 98 1.71 -2.28 -1.45
C TYR A 98 2.28 -3.39 -2.34
N GLY A 99 3.57 -3.34 -2.59
CA GLY A 99 4.25 -4.19 -3.59
C GLY A 99 4.34 -5.68 -3.23
N ASP A 100 3.82 -6.08 -2.08
CA ASP A 100 3.91 -7.43 -1.54
C ASP A 100 2.56 -8.16 -1.48
N ILE A 101 1.55 -7.64 -2.18
CA ILE A 101 0.20 -8.21 -2.29
C ILE A 101 -0.06 -8.57 -3.76
N TRP A 102 -0.70 -9.72 -3.97
CA TRP A 102 -1.17 -10.15 -5.28
C TRP A 102 -2.61 -9.72 -5.47
N PHE A 103 -2.85 -8.87 -6.44
CA PHE A 103 -4.19 -8.40 -6.77
C PHE A 103 -4.70 -9.02 -8.07
N GLU A 104 -6.00 -9.28 -8.10
CA GLU A 104 -6.72 -9.52 -9.35
C GLU A 104 -6.91 -8.21 -10.13
N GLU A 105 -6.96 -8.27 -11.44
CA GLU A 105 -7.22 -7.12 -12.32
C GLU A 105 -8.49 -6.35 -11.91
N LYS A 106 -9.52 -7.07 -11.43
CA LYS A 106 -10.78 -6.49 -10.98
C LYS A 106 -10.58 -5.48 -9.84
N SER A 107 -9.68 -5.74 -8.90
CA SER A 107 -9.41 -4.83 -7.78
C SER A 107 -8.82 -3.51 -8.27
N PHE A 108 -7.88 -3.56 -9.21
CA PHE A 108 -7.33 -2.37 -9.84
C PHE A 108 -8.36 -1.61 -10.66
N ARG A 109 -9.20 -2.30 -11.42
CA ARG A 109 -10.28 -1.68 -12.20
C ARG A 109 -11.30 -0.99 -11.29
N ASN A 110 -11.69 -1.62 -10.20
CA ASN A 110 -12.64 -1.07 -9.24
C ASN A 110 -12.10 0.23 -8.63
N ILE A 111 -10.87 0.24 -8.14
CA ILE A 111 -10.31 1.45 -7.53
C ILE A 111 -10.08 2.56 -8.56
N TYR A 112 -9.66 2.22 -9.77
CA TYR A 112 -9.47 3.18 -10.87
C TYR A 112 -10.76 3.93 -11.21
N THR A 113 -11.89 3.20 -11.31
CA THR A 113 -13.19 3.76 -11.68
C THR A 113 -13.96 4.38 -10.51
N SER A 114 -13.54 4.14 -9.27
CA SER A 114 -14.19 4.72 -8.08
C SER A 114 -14.11 6.24 -8.08
N THR A 115 -15.14 6.88 -7.59
CA THR A 115 -15.23 8.32 -7.37
C THR A 115 -14.79 8.65 -5.94
N GLY A 116 -14.21 9.82 -5.75
CA GLY A 116 -13.74 10.30 -4.45
C GLY A 116 -12.28 10.77 -4.51
N ASP A 117 -11.93 11.67 -3.61
CA ASP A 117 -10.57 12.23 -3.56
C ASP A 117 -9.59 11.30 -2.83
N PHE A 118 -10.08 10.46 -1.91
CA PHE A 118 -9.31 9.43 -1.21
C PHE A 118 -10.11 8.14 -1.19
N VAL A 119 -9.64 7.11 -1.88
CA VAL A 119 -10.32 5.81 -2.00
C VAL A 119 -9.38 4.69 -1.61
N ILE A 120 -9.86 3.74 -0.82
CA ILE A 120 -9.10 2.57 -0.39
C ILE A 120 -9.83 1.29 -0.78
N ALA A 121 -9.08 0.24 -1.09
CA ALA A 121 -9.63 -1.09 -1.31
C ALA A 121 -9.77 -1.84 0.01
N VAL A 122 -10.94 -2.44 0.22
CA VAL A 122 -11.28 -3.18 1.44
C VAL A 122 -11.79 -4.58 1.06
N ASP A 123 -11.23 -5.61 1.67
CA ASP A 123 -11.74 -6.97 1.57
C ASP A 123 -12.83 -7.18 2.62
N LYS A 124 -14.02 -7.58 2.16
CA LYS A 124 -15.19 -7.84 3.03
C LYS A 124 -15.20 -9.25 3.60
N ASP A 125 -14.57 -10.18 2.90
CA ASP A 125 -14.56 -11.61 3.22
C ASP A 125 -13.25 -12.02 3.93
N TRP A 126 -12.56 -11.04 4.50
CA TRP A 126 -11.20 -11.14 5.04
C TRP A 126 -11.03 -12.14 6.20
N GLU A 127 -12.03 -12.30 7.07
CA GLU A 127 -11.94 -13.13 8.28
C GLU A 127 -11.68 -14.60 7.95
N ASP A 128 -12.27 -15.11 6.87
CA ASP A 128 -12.12 -16.50 6.44
C ASP A 128 -10.67 -16.86 6.10
N TYR A 129 -9.89 -15.88 5.64
CA TYR A 129 -8.47 -16.08 5.31
C TYR A 129 -7.56 -16.19 6.51
N TYR A 130 -8.05 -15.84 7.72
CA TYR A 130 -7.28 -15.92 8.97
C TYR A 130 -7.44 -17.24 9.70
N GLN A 131 -8.37 -18.11 9.27
CA GLN A 131 -8.59 -19.41 9.91
C GLN A 131 -7.31 -20.28 9.82
N GLY A 132 -6.78 -20.65 11.01
CA GLY A 132 -5.57 -21.47 11.13
C GLY A 132 -4.24 -20.74 10.88
N ARG A 133 -4.21 -19.42 10.68
CA ARG A 133 -2.97 -18.66 10.59
C ARG A 133 -2.35 -18.44 11.97
N THR A 134 -1.08 -18.82 12.11
CA THR A 134 -0.29 -18.62 13.35
C THR A 134 0.73 -17.49 13.21
N ASP A 135 1.34 -17.35 12.03
CA ASP A 135 2.42 -16.39 11.78
C ASP A 135 1.93 -14.95 11.52
N HIS A 136 0.64 -14.80 11.23
CA HIS A 136 -0.05 -13.53 11.05
C HIS A 136 -1.47 -13.69 11.58
N PRO A 137 -1.66 -13.57 12.90
CA PRO A 137 -2.97 -13.77 13.51
C PRO A 137 -3.93 -12.64 13.14
N ILE A 138 -5.22 -12.88 13.30
CA ILE A 138 -6.29 -11.91 12.98
C ILE A 138 -6.11 -10.55 13.68
N SER A 139 -5.47 -10.54 14.85
CA SER A 139 -5.15 -9.31 15.58
C SER A 139 -4.17 -8.38 14.85
N GLU A 140 -3.48 -8.87 13.82
CA GLU A 140 -2.57 -8.07 12.99
C GLU A 140 -3.26 -7.43 11.78
N ALA A 141 -4.54 -7.77 11.53
CA ALA A 141 -5.31 -7.20 10.44
C ALA A 141 -5.46 -5.68 10.61
N GLU A 142 -5.28 -4.95 9.53
CA GLU A 142 -5.54 -3.51 9.46
C GLU A 142 -6.98 -3.32 8.97
N ASN A 143 -7.89 -3.09 9.90
CA ASN A 143 -9.31 -3.07 9.63
C ASN A 143 -9.81 -1.68 9.22
N VAL A 144 -10.89 -1.67 8.46
CA VAL A 144 -11.66 -0.49 8.07
C VAL A 144 -13.09 -0.67 8.51
N ILE A 145 -13.60 0.25 9.32
CA ILE A 145 -15.02 0.37 9.60
C ILE A 145 -15.61 1.36 8.60
N TYR A 146 -16.71 0.98 7.94
CA TYR A 146 -17.37 1.78 6.91
C TYR A 146 -18.90 1.68 7.03
N ASP A 147 -19.60 2.69 6.51
CA ASP A 147 -21.08 2.75 6.48
C ASP A 147 -21.69 2.07 5.24
N ASP A 148 -23.02 2.04 5.18
CA ASP A 148 -23.77 1.47 4.03
C ASP A 148 -23.49 2.20 2.69
N ASN A 149 -22.95 3.43 2.73
CA ASN A 149 -22.59 4.22 1.56
C ASN A 149 -21.10 4.03 1.18
N LEU A 150 -20.41 3.10 1.83
CA LEU A 150 -18.98 2.81 1.66
C LEU A 150 -18.06 3.97 2.09
N HIS A 151 -18.49 4.86 2.99
CA HIS A 151 -17.63 5.85 3.59
C HIS A 151 -16.83 5.21 4.73
N ALA A 152 -15.50 5.30 4.67
CA ALA A 152 -14.65 4.86 5.76
C ALA A 152 -14.85 5.78 6.98
N ILE A 153 -15.12 5.19 8.13
CA ILE A 153 -15.35 5.87 9.40
C ILE A 153 -14.08 5.81 10.24
N GLN A 154 -13.42 4.65 10.25
CA GLN A 154 -12.21 4.42 11.03
C GLN A 154 -11.32 3.39 10.34
N ILE A 155 -10.01 3.58 10.44
CA ILE A 155 -8.99 2.63 9.96
C ILE A 155 -8.03 2.36 11.12
N GLY A 156 -7.66 1.11 11.33
CA GLY A 156 -6.66 0.74 12.34
C GLY A 156 -6.73 -0.72 12.74
N LYS A 157 -5.84 -1.09 13.67
CA LYS A 157 -5.85 -2.40 14.31
C LYS A 157 -6.74 -2.37 15.55
N HIS A 158 -7.30 -3.53 15.92
CA HIS A 158 -8.11 -3.70 17.13
C HIS A 158 -9.31 -2.77 17.22
N ILE A 159 -9.90 -2.40 16.09
CA ILE A 159 -11.14 -1.63 16.04
C ILE A 159 -12.35 -2.55 15.86
N SER A 160 -13.50 -2.12 16.34
CA SER A 160 -14.77 -2.84 16.21
C SER A 160 -15.90 -1.88 15.89
N PRO A 161 -16.90 -2.29 15.10
CA PRO A 161 -18.09 -1.48 14.86
C PRO A 161 -18.82 -1.13 16.15
N SER A 162 -19.45 0.04 16.18
CA SER A 162 -20.25 0.47 17.32
C SER A 162 -21.49 -0.41 17.50
N GLU A 163 -21.84 -0.74 18.75
CA GLU A 163 -23.06 -1.49 19.05
C GLU A 163 -24.31 -0.73 18.56
N GLY A 164 -25.14 -1.41 17.76
CA GLY A 164 -26.39 -0.87 17.24
C GLY A 164 -26.29 0.04 16.02
N GLY A 165 -25.07 0.25 15.47
CA GLY A 165 -24.84 0.99 14.22
C GLY A 165 -24.96 0.11 12.99
N LYS A 166 -25.37 0.71 11.84
CA LYS A 166 -25.25 0.07 10.52
C LYS A 166 -23.82 0.27 10.00
N GLN A 167 -22.88 -0.43 10.59
CA GLN A 167 -21.47 -0.36 10.23
C GLN A 167 -20.97 -1.74 9.82
N CYS A 168 -20.14 -1.77 8.77
CA CYS A 168 -19.45 -2.96 8.30
C CYS A 168 -17.96 -2.86 8.66
N ILE A 169 -17.29 -3.99 8.71
CA ILE A 169 -15.85 -4.07 8.91
C ILE A 169 -15.23 -4.91 7.78
N GLY A 170 -14.04 -4.51 7.34
CA GLY A 170 -13.23 -5.27 6.39
C GLY A 170 -11.75 -5.04 6.60
N GLU A 171 -10.90 -5.71 5.85
CA GLU A 171 -9.45 -5.54 5.90
C GLU A 171 -8.96 -4.59 4.81
N PHE A 172 -8.11 -3.64 5.18
CA PHE A 172 -7.43 -2.77 4.21
C PHE A 172 -6.45 -3.57 3.36
N MET A 173 -6.58 -3.45 2.04
CA MET A 173 -5.84 -4.26 1.08
C MET A 173 -4.53 -3.63 0.57
N GLY A 174 -4.08 -2.50 1.09
CA GLY A 174 -2.86 -1.86 0.59
C GLY A 174 -2.97 -1.33 -0.85
N LEU A 175 -4.17 -0.99 -1.32
CA LEU A 175 -4.43 -0.38 -2.61
C LEU A 175 -5.25 0.89 -2.41
N ILE A 176 -4.70 2.04 -2.84
CA ILE A 176 -5.22 3.38 -2.56
C ILE A 176 -5.27 4.18 -3.85
N LYS A 177 -6.31 4.99 -4.02
CA LYS A 177 -6.38 6.04 -5.05
C LYS A 177 -6.48 7.39 -4.35
N ILE A 178 -5.69 8.36 -4.82
CA ILE A 178 -5.69 9.73 -4.31
C ILE A 178 -5.84 10.68 -5.50
N SER A 179 -6.82 11.58 -5.41
CA SER A 179 -7.01 12.66 -6.38
C SER A 179 -5.90 13.71 -6.22
N ARG A 180 -5.46 14.26 -7.35
CA ARG A 180 -4.53 15.40 -7.39
C ARG A 180 -4.99 16.59 -6.55
N ASN A 181 -6.29 16.73 -6.32
CA ASN A 181 -6.89 17.84 -5.60
C ASN A 181 -6.41 17.93 -4.15
N ILE A 182 -6.15 16.79 -3.50
CA ILE A 182 -5.79 16.70 -2.07
C ILE A 182 -4.32 16.34 -1.82
N ILE A 183 -3.54 16.08 -2.87
CA ILE A 183 -2.14 15.63 -2.70
C ILE A 183 -1.30 16.65 -1.93
N LYS A 184 -1.47 17.94 -2.23
CA LYS A 184 -0.72 19.00 -1.53
C LYS A 184 -1.03 19.04 -0.04
N ASP A 185 -2.30 18.85 0.31
CA ASP A 185 -2.73 18.84 1.70
C ASP A 185 -2.17 17.62 2.43
N ILE A 186 -2.17 16.45 1.78
CA ILE A 186 -1.58 15.21 2.32
C ILE A 186 -0.07 15.37 2.54
N VAL A 187 0.65 15.93 1.57
CA VAL A 187 2.10 16.15 1.69
C VAL A 187 2.40 17.14 2.82
N SER A 188 1.67 18.26 2.87
CA SER A 188 1.83 19.27 3.92
C SER A 188 1.57 18.69 5.32
N GLU A 189 0.50 17.91 5.47
CA GLU A 189 0.15 17.31 6.76
C GLU A 189 1.21 16.27 7.20
N PHE A 190 1.72 15.49 6.27
CA PHE A 190 2.83 14.57 6.59
C PHE A 190 4.07 15.32 7.08
N GLU A 191 4.46 16.43 6.42
CA GLU A 191 5.62 17.22 6.81
C GLU A 191 5.43 17.86 8.20
N ASN A 192 4.21 18.27 8.55
CA ASN A 192 3.87 18.75 9.89
C ASN A 192 4.05 17.67 10.94
N ILE A 193 3.48 16.47 10.72
CA ILE A 193 3.61 15.32 11.63
C ILE A 193 5.08 14.92 11.81
N GLU A 194 5.87 14.89 10.73
CA GLU A 194 7.29 14.55 10.79
C GLU A 194 8.09 15.57 11.61
N SER A 195 7.77 16.86 11.49
CA SER A 195 8.40 17.93 12.25
C SER A 195 8.07 17.84 13.74
N ASP A 196 6.82 17.52 14.08
CA ASP A 196 6.36 17.39 15.46
C ASP A 196 7.04 16.21 16.18
N ILE A 197 7.17 15.06 15.51
CA ILE A 197 7.89 13.89 16.04
C ILE A 197 9.34 14.25 16.33
N ARG A 198 10.03 14.90 15.40
CA ARG A 198 11.45 15.30 15.61
C ARG A 198 11.61 16.33 16.73
N SER A 199 10.64 17.19 16.97
CA SER A 199 10.67 18.19 18.04
C SER A 199 10.46 17.58 19.43
N THR A 200 9.80 16.40 19.51
CA THR A 200 9.57 15.69 20.79
C THR A 200 10.74 14.79 21.19
N ASP A 201 11.61 14.41 20.26
CA ASP A 201 12.79 13.56 20.49
C ASP A 201 14.07 14.39 20.78
N SER A 202 13.98 15.72 20.81
CA SER A 202 15.07 16.66 21.13
C SER A 202 14.91 17.27 22.52
#